data_cacbe94e2b6df0ccaaefe6b873ed1b82
#
_entry.id   cacbe94e2b6df0ccaaefe6b873ed1b82
#
_cell.length_a   1.000
_cell.length_b   1.000
_cell.length_c   1.000
_cell.angle_alpha   90.00
_cell.angle_beta   90.00
_cell.angle_gamma   90.00
#
_symmetry.space_group_name_H-M   'P 1'
#
loop_
_entity.id
_entity.type
_entity.pdbx_description
1 polymer ?
#
loop_
_entity_poly.entity_id
_entity_poly.type
_entity_poly.pdbx_seq_one_letter_code
_entity_poly.pdbx_strand_id
1 'polypeptide(L)'
;MAKTLDNIRNFCIIAHVDHGKTTLSDRILELTHAVSARELKAQTLDAMDLERERGITIKSHPVSMEYTAKDGKTYLFNLLDTPGHVDFAYEVSRSMGACEGALLVVDAAQGVEAQTVANTYFAQDAKLEIVPVLNKVDLPGANVAEVSREIEDILAIPMDDPLHVSAKTGVGCPDVLEAIVNRIPPPVTEGVDAPLRALVFDSVFDEFRGVITYVRIVDGSIKAGQTVTFMASGVSTTIHETGIFSPTKKPVDRLEAGQVGYLVGTVKDPSEIKIGDTVTTTRLGATEPLPGFHDIHPTVFCGIYPMSTDEFPKVEQGLEKLHLNDSAFTFHHESSLALGFGFRCGFLGLLHMEIVQERLRREFNLDIISTSPGVVYKLKLRDGTIKDLDNPLQMPDPTMFETISEPILKARIITPSESIGDVMRIVMDRRGMVEGTETMDAKRVMLHTMLPLNEILIDFHDTLKSVSHGSASMDYEPAGYQESDIVKMDILLNGETVDAFATMVHRTKARTRGIQMCKALADTIPPHQFKIPVQAAIGKEIIAREDIRPFRKDVLAKLYGGDVTRKMKVLEKQKRGKARMKEFGHVNVPQSAFIAVLKGTIKES
;
A
#
# COMPACT_ATOMS: atom_id res chain seq x y z
N MET A 1 -3.60 36.76 -19.77
CA MET A 1 -2.71 36.56 -20.95
C MET A 1 -2.87 35.10 -21.37
N ALA A 2 -2.98 34.82 -22.66
CA ALA A 2 -2.99 33.44 -23.13
C ALA A 2 -1.64 32.81 -22.75
N LYS A 3 -1.68 31.74 -21.92
CA LYS A 3 -0.47 31.02 -21.54
C LYS A 3 -0.04 30.23 -22.76
N THR A 4 1.14 30.53 -23.30
CA THR A 4 1.72 29.75 -24.38
C THR A 4 2.14 28.39 -23.83
N LEU A 5 1.98 27.33 -24.62
CA LEU A 5 2.38 25.95 -24.25
C LEU A 5 3.84 25.87 -23.76
N ASP A 6 4.71 26.68 -24.36
CA ASP A 6 6.14 26.77 -23.99
C ASP A 6 6.38 27.16 -22.52
N ASN A 7 5.40 27.79 -21.89
CA ASN A 7 5.52 28.25 -20.50
C ASN A 7 4.83 27.31 -19.48
N ILE A 8 4.45 26.09 -19.86
CA ILE A 8 3.89 25.08 -18.96
C ILE A 8 4.98 24.09 -18.56
N ARG A 9 5.02 23.70 -17.29
CA ARG A 9 5.91 22.67 -16.74
C ARG A 9 5.10 21.74 -15.85
N ASN A 10 4.90 20.50 -16.31
CA ASN A 10 4.24 19.46 -15.53
C ASN A 10 5.31 18.53 -14.97
N PHE A 11 5.40 18.40 -13.70
CA PHE A 11 6.42 17.60 -13.05
C PHE A 11 5.93 16.95 -11.75
N CYS A 12 6.56 15.85 -11.40
CA CYS A 12 6.38 15.18 -10.12
C CYS A 12 7.66 15.22 -9.29
N ILE A 13 7.55 14.89 -8.02
CA ILE A 13 8.69 14.72 -7.12
C ILE A 13 8.75 13.26 -6.71
N ILE A 14 9.87 12.61 -6.99
CA ILE A 14 10.16 11.23 -6.64
C ILE A 14 11.31 11.16 -5.64
N ALA A 15 11.15 10.34 -4.62
CA ALA A 15 12.13 10.20 -3.56
C ALA A 15 11.94 8.89 -2.81
N HIS A 16 12.99 8.43 -2.12
CA HIS A 16 12.82 7.46 -1.05
C HIS A 16 12.07 8.09 0.14
N VAL A 17 11.43 7.26 0.97
CA VAL A 17 10.80 7.72 2.21
C VAL A 17 11.85 8.45 3.06
N ASP A 18 11.47 9.55 3.70
CA ASP A 18 12.33 10.42 4.52
C ASP A 18 13.45 11.19 3.80
N HIS A 19 13.59 11.11 2.46
CA HIS A 19 14.56 11.95 1.74
C HIS A 19 14.18 13.44 1.64
N GLY A 20 12.98 13.80 2.12
CA GLY A 20 12.53 15.19 2.24
C GLY A 20 11.68 15.69 1.08
N LYS A 21 10.98 14.78 0.37
CA LYS A 21 10.04 15.09 -0.71
C LYS A 21 9.02 16.16 -0.29
N THR A 22 8.22 15.91 0.73
CA THR A 22 7.17 16.82 1.20
C THR A 22 7.73 18.16 1.68
N THR A 23 8.90 18.16 2.31
CA THR A 23 9.57 19.41 2.72
C THR A 23 9.99 20.25 1.52
N LEU A 24 10.45 19.63 0.43
CA LEU A 24 10.77 20.32 -0.82
C LEU A 24 9.50 20.85 -1.50
N SER A 25 8.43 20.07 -1.52
CA SER A 25 7.12 20.50 -2.04
C SER A 25 6.62 21.75 -1.30
N ASP A 26 6.69 21.77 0.04
CA ASP A 26 6.35 22.95 0.85
C ASP A 26 7.18 24.18 0.49
N ARG A 27 8.48 24.00 0.23
CA ARG A 27 9.36 25.12 -0.19
C ARG A 27 9.02 25.64 -1.58
N ILE A 28 8.67 24.77 -2.51
CA ILE A 28 8.23 25.18 -3.85
C ILE A 28 6.94 26.01 -3.73
N LEU A 29 5.98 25.57 -2.90
CA LEU A 29 4.73 26.31 -2.65
C LEU A 29 4.98 27.69 -2.02
N GLU A 30 5.92 27.76 -1.09
CA GLU A 30 6.30 29.01 -0.43
C GLU A 30 6.95 30.00 -1.42
N LEU A 31 7.94 29.54 -2.19
CA LEU A 31 8.71 30.37 -3.14
C LEU A 31 7.86 30.84 -4.33
N THR A 32 6.87 30.07 -4.74
CA THR A 32 5.92 30.45 -5.79
C THR A 32 4.74 31.28 -5.27
N HIS A 33 4.67 31.51 -3.95
CA HIS A 33 3.57 32.21 -3.29
C HIS A 33 2.20 31.57 -3.57
N ALA A 34 2.17 30.28 -3.87
CA ALA A 34 0.92 29.54 -4.11
C ALA A 34 0.08 29.41 -2.82
N VAL A 35 0.76 29.41 -1.67
CA VAL A 35 0.15 29.41 -0.34
C VAL A 35 0.67 30.61 0.44
N SER A 36 -0.22 31.33 1.14
CA SER A 36 0.22 32.45 1.96
C SER A 36 1.07 31.96 3.15
N ALA A 37 2.05 32.75 3.58
CA ALA A 37 2.92 32.40 4.72
C ALA A 37 2.15 32.11 6.04
N ARG A 38 0.90 32.56 6.16
CA ARG A 38 0.03 32.29 7.33
C ARG A 38 -0.67 30.95 7.24
N GLU A 39 -0.92 30.45 6.03
CA GLU A 39 -1.60 29.19 5.76
C GLU A 39 -0.63 28.03 5.59
N LEU A 40 0.65 28.35 5.34
CA LEU A 40 1.71 27.34 5.20
C LEU A 40 1.91 26.63 6.55
N LYS A 41 1.57 25.35 6.56
CA LYS A 41 1.87 24.42 7.67
C LYS A 41 2.93 23.45 7.19
N ALA A 42 3.64 22.83 8.11
CA ALA A 42 4.49 21.71 7.74
C ALA A 42 3.63 20.62 7.09
N GLN A 43 4.09 20.06 5.97
CA GLN A 43 3.37 19.05 5.18
C GLN A 43 2.01 19.59 4.68
N THR A 44 2.03 20.74 4.02
CA THR A 44 0.83 21.44 3.53
C THR A 44 0.02 20.60 2.54
N LEU A 45 0.70 19.77 1.71
CA LEU A 45 0.05 18.90 0.74
C LEU A 45 -0.50 17.60 1.36
N ASP A 46 0.05 17.15 2.48
CA ASP A 46 -0.45 15.97 3.18
C ASP A 46 -1.76 16.32 3.90
N ALA A 47 -2.88 16.09 3.21
CA ALA A 47 -4.22 16.51 3.65
C ALA A 47 -4.77 15.66 4.81
N MET A 48 -4.35 14.38 4.90
CA MET A 48 -4.80 13.45 5.92
C MET A 48 -3.92 13.54 7.17
N ASP A 49 -4.55 13.45 8.36
CA ASP A 49 -3.80 13.37 9.61
C ASP A 49 -2.87 12.14 9.64
N LEU A 50 -3.30 11.06 9.02
CA LEU A 50 -2.53 9.82 8.91
C LEU A 50 -1.25 9.99 8.07
N GLU A 51 -1.28 10.80 7.01
CA GLU A 51 -0.08 11.14 6.21
C GLU A 51 0.93 11.88 7.07
N ARG A 52 0.48 12.87 7.83
CA ARG A 52 1.34 13.68 8.71
C ARG A 52 1.93 12.87 9.86
N GLU A 53 1.14 11.98 10.48
CA GLU A 53 1.61 11.13 11.57
C GLU A 53 2.65 10.09 11.12
N ARG A 54 2.45 9.51 9.93
CA ARG A 54 3.36 8.49 9.40
C ARG A 54 4.50 9.08 8.58
N GLY A 55 4.46 10.39 8.24
CA GLY A 55 5.46 11.05 7.42
C GLY A 55 5.51 10.57 5.97
N ILE A 56 4.41 10.01 5.47
CA ILE A 56 4.31 9.47 4.11
C ILE A 56 3.13 10.09 3.37
N THR A 57 3.31 10.43 2.11
CA THR A 57 2.21 10.78 1.22
C THR A 57 1.48 9.51 0.81
N ILE A 58 0.17 9.46 1.02
CA ILE A 58 -0.68 8.31 0.68
C ILE A 58 -1.33 8.56 -0.68
N LYS A 59 -1.83 9.78 -0.92
CA LYS A 59 -2.54 10.14 -2.13
C LYS A 59 -1.83 11.25 -2.88
N SER A 60 -1.85 11.18 -4.21
CA SER A 60 -1.26 12.23 -5.06
C SER A 60 -2.04 13.54 -4.96
N HIS A 61 -1.33 14.65 -4.78
CA HIS A 61 -1.92 15.98 -4.70
C HIS A 61 -1.40 16.87 -5.83
N PRO A 62 -2.23 17.18 -6.85
CA PRO A 62 -1.88 18.13 -7.89
C PRO A 62 -2.00 19.56 -7.39
N VAL A 63 -1.02 20.42 -7.74
CA VAL A 63 -1.05 21.86 -7.48
C VAL A 63 -0.54 22.63 -8.68
N SER A 64 -1.32 23.62 -9.10
CA SER A 64 -0.96 24.57 -10.15
C SER A 64 -0.53 25.90 -9.54
N MET A 65 0.62 26.39 -9.94
CA MET A 65 1.23 27.63 -9.42
C MET A 65 1.88 28.42 -10.53
N GLU A 66 1.97 29.75 -10.35
CA GLU A 66 2.65 30.64 -11.28
C GLU A 66 4.03 31.00 -10.73
N TYR A 67 5.05 30.92 -11.58
CA TYR A 67 6.42 31.29 -11.24
C TYR A 67 6.97 32.25 -12.28
N THR A 68 7.48 33.39 -11.83
CA THR A 68 8.20 34.35 -12.70
C THR A 68 9.68 34.04 -12.63
N ALA A 69 10.23 33.48 -13.71
CA ALA A 69 11.63 33.06 -13.77
C ALA A 69 12.59 34.23 -14.00
N LYS A 70 13.90 33.95 -13.87
CA LYS A 70 14.98 34.94 -14.10
C LYS A 70 14.99 35.49 -15.53
N ASP A 71 14.40 34.78 -16.50
CA ASP A 71 14.23 35.25 -17.89
C ASP A 71 13.11 36.29 -18.07
N GLY A 72 12.40 36.61 -16.98
CA GLY A 72 11.29 37.59 -16.95
C GLY A 72 9.95 37.04 -17.45
N LYS A 73 9.87 35.75 -17.83
CA LYS A 73 8.61 35.12 -18.23
C LYS A 73 7.91 34.48 -17.05
N THR A 74 6.59 34.42 -17.12
CA THR A 74 5.79 33.69 -16.13
C THR A 74 5.44 32.30 -16.66
N TYR A 75 5.80 31.30 -15.86
CA TYR A 75 5.56 29.89 -16.14
C TYR A 75 4.38 29.37 -15.29
N LEU A 76 3.62 28.42 -15.85
CA LEU A 76 2.65 27.64 -15.12
C LEU A 76 3.31 26.31 -14.71
N PHE A 77 3.51 26.15 -13.42
CA PHE A 77 3.98 24.91 -12.83
C PHE A 77 2.78 24.06 -12.38
N ASN A 78 2.74 22.81 -12.81
CA ASN A 78 1.81 21.80 -12.30
C ASN A 78 2.64 20.75 -11.60
N LEU A 79 2.68 20.82 -10.26
CA LEU A 79 3.31 19.83 -9.41
C LEU A 79 2.31 18.72 -9.11
N LEU A 80 2.69 17.47 -9.37
CA LEU A 80 1.98 16.29 -8.92
C LEU A 80 2.81 15.65 -7.79
N ASP A 81 2.40 15.89 -6.54
CA ASP A 81 3.06 15.25 -5.40
C ASP A 81 2.67 13.78 -5.33
N THR A 82 3.64 12.87 -5.37
CA THR A 82 3.43 11.43 -5.51
C THR A 82 3.77 10.69 -4.22
N PRO A 83 3.11 9.56 -3.89
CA PRO A 83 3.55 8.69 -2.81
C PRO A 83 5.00 8.23 -3.02
N GLY A 84 5.69 7.90 -1.91
CA GLY A 84 7.07 7.39 -1.97
C GLY A 84 7.19 5.89 -1.73
N HIS A 85 6.12 5.22 -1.25
CA HIS A 85 6.17 3.83 -0.81
C HIS A 85 5.80 2.84 -1.94
N VAL A 86 6.43 1.66 -1.95
CA VAL A 86 6.23 0.62 -2.97
C VAL A 86 4.77 0.18 -3.14
N ASP A 87 3.99 0.09 -2.06
CA ASP A 87 2.57 -0.28 -2.12
C ASP A 87 1.74 0.69 -2.96
N PHE A 88 2.23 1.92 -3.15
CA PHE A 88 1.60 2.96 -3.97
C PHE A 88 2.30 3.18 -5.31
N ALA A 89 3.15 2.26 -5.75
CA ALA A 89 3.87 2.36 -7.03
C ALA A 89 2.93 2.62 -8.21
N TYR A 90 1.71 2.11 -8.16
CA TYR A 90 0.68 2.36 -9.16
C TYR A 90 0.23 3.83 -9.21
N GLU A 91 0.03 4.49 -8.06
CA GLU A 91 -0.32 5.93 -8.01
C GLU A 91 0.85 6.79 -8.51
N VAL A 92 2.08 6.38 -8.19
CA VAL A 92 3.30 7.01 -8.70
C VAL A 92 3.35 6.95 -10.23
N SER A 93 3.19 5.76 -10.79
CA SER A 93 3.22 5.55 -12.25
C SER A 93 2.14 6.37 -12.99
N ARG A 94 0.92 6.48 -12.44
CA ARG A 94 -0.15 7.30 -13.03
C ARG A 94 0.17 8.78 -13.04
N SER A 95 0.65 9.30 -11.92
CA SER A 95 1.04 10.70 -11.79
C SER A 95 2.18 11.04 -12.75
N MET A 96 3.15 10.13 -12.91
CA MET A 96 4.23 10.27 -13.89
C MET A 96 3.71 10.37 -15.32
N GLY A 97 2.69 9.59 -15.69
CA GLY A 97 2.06 9.66 -17.01
C GLY A 97 1.41 11.01 -17.35
N ALA A 98 1.17 11.85 -16.34
CA ALA A 98 0.66 13.21 -16.52
C ALA A 98 1.75 14.30 -16.55
N CYS A 99 3.04 13.92 -16.44
CA CYS A 99 4.19 14.82 -16.34
C CYS A 99 5.11 14.72 -17.55
N GLU A 100 5.95 15.73 -17.73
CA GLU A 100 7.08 15.77 -18.66
C GLU A 100 8.42 15.64 -17.95
N GLY A 101 8.46 15.86 -16.62
CA GLY A 101 9.69 15.73 -15.85
C GLY A 101 9.47 15.27 -14.41
N ALA A 102 10.56 14.84 -13.79
CA ALA A 102 10.58 14.39 -12.40
C ALA A 102 11.77 15.00 -11.65
N LEU A 103 11.53 15.56 -10.46
CA LEU A 103 12.60 15.92 -9.53
C LEU A 103 12.95 14.67 -8.72
N LEU A 104 14.17 14.16 -8.91
CA LEU A 104 14.67 13.02 -8.15
C LEU A 104 15.40 13.54 -6.90
N VAL A 105 14.73 13.44 -5.75
CA VAL A 105 15.28 13.93 -4.48
C VAL A 105 16.03 12.81 -3.77
N VAL A 106 17.32 13.02 -3.54
CA VAL A 106 18.22 12.10 -2.86
C VAL A 106 18.81 12.77 -1.62
N ASP A 107 18.77 12.08 -0.48
CA ASP A 107 19.40 12.55 0.75
C ASP A 107 20.93 12.48 0.62
N ALA A 108 21.62 13.61 0.75
CA ALA A 108 23.07 13.69 0.64
C ALA A 108 23.85 12.96 1.74
N ALA A 109 23.17 12.49 2.81
CA ALA A 109 23.77 11.70 3.88
C ALA A 109 23.49 10.20 3.76
N GLN A 110 22.35 9.80 3.13
CA GLN A 110 21.95 8.39 2.99
C GLN A 110 22.29 7.83 1.60
N GLY A 111 22.31 8.69 0.56
CA GLY A 111 22.60 8.28 -0.82
C GLY A 111 21.43 7.59 -1.51
N VAL A 112 21.75 6.78 -2.53
CA VAL A 112 20.77 6.05 -3.34
C VAL A 112 20.22 4.85 -2.56
N GLU A 113 18.90 4.78 -2.42
CA GLU A 113 18.15 3.73 -1.73
C GLU A 113 17.29 2.92 -2.73
N ALA A 114 16.73 1.77 -2.31
CA ALA A 114 16.00 0.87 -3.21
C ALA A 114 14.81 1.55 -3.94
N GLN A 115 14.02 2.37 -3.23
CA GLN A 115 12.92 3.10 -3.85
C GLN A 115 13.40 4.21 -4.79
N THR A 116 14.60 4.77 -4.56
CA THR A 116 15.22 5.73 -5.49
C THR A 116 15.45 5.04 -6.85
N VAL A 117 16.01 3.84 -6.82
CA VAL A 117 16.26 3.03 -8.02
C VAL A 117 14.94 2.71 -8.75
N ALA A 118 13.95 2.18 -8.02
CA ALA A 118 12.66 1.80 -8.59
C ALA A 118 11.91 2.99 -9.21
N ASN A 119 11.81 4.11 -8.49
CA ASN A 119 11.14 5.31 -8.97
C ASN A 119 11.86 5.91 -10.20
N THR A 120 13.19 5.79 -10.26
CA THR A 120 13.96 6.22 -11.42
C THR A 120 13.61 5.38 -12.65
N TYR A 121 13.49 4.05 -12.52
CA TYR A 121 13.06 3.20 -13.62
C TYR A 121 11.65 3.54 -14.10
N PHE A 122 10.69 3.75 -13.19
CA PHE A 122 9.34 4.20 -13.58
C PHE A 122 9.36 5.53 -14.33
N ALA A 123 10.20 6.49 -13.92
CA ALA A 123 10.34 7.77 -14.60
C ALA A 123 10.99 7.61 -16.00
N GLN A 124 11.97 6.73 -16.14
CA GLN A 124 12.60 6.39 -17.42
C GLN A 124 11.61 5.69 -18.37
N ASP A 125 10.84 4.74 -17.89
CA ASP A 125 9.79 4.04 -18.65
C ASP A 125 8.70 5.01 -19.12
N ALA A 126 8.36 6.00 -18.28
CA ALA A 126 7.46 7.10 -18.63
C ALA A 126 8.12 8.18 -19.53
N LYS A 127 9.42 8.03 -19.84
CA LYS A 127 10.22 8.96 -20.65
C LYS A 127 10.26 10.38 -20.10
N LEU A 128 10.28 10.52 -18.77
CA LEU A 128 10.39 11.82 -18.12
C LEU A 128 11.83 12.33 -18.12
N GLU A 129 11.97 13.65 -18.24
CA GLU A 129 13.24 14.32 -17.94
C GLU A 129 13.49 14.28 -16.44
N ILE A 130 14.59 13.66 -15.99
CA ILE A 130 14.90 13.48 -14.58
C ILE A 130 15.89 14.55 -14.15
N VAL A 131 15.51 15.37 -13.18
CA VAL A 131 16.34 16.41 -12.59
C VAL A 131 16.78 15.98 -11.19
N PRO A 132 18.05 15.58 -10.99
CA PRO A 132 18.56 15.17 -9.68
C PRO A 132 18.71 16.36 -8.72
N VAL A 133 18.26 16.16 -7.48
CA VAL A 133 18.29 17.14 -6.39
C VAL A 133 18.88 16.48 -5.15
N LEU A 134 20.09 16.90 -4.76
CA LEU A 134 20.76 16.45 -3.54
C LEU A 134 20.27 17.28 -2.35
N ASN A 135 19.44 16.66 -1.52
CA ASN A 135 18.80 17.30 -0.38
C ASN A 135 19.56 17.05 0.93
N LYS A 136 19.21 17.83 1.95
CA LYS A 136 19.77 17.76 3.31
C LYS A 136 21.29 18.03 3.35
N VAL A 137 21.80 18.89 2.48
CA VAL A 137 23.22 19.27 2.44
C VAL A 137 23.68 20.02 3.73
N ASP A 138 22.74 20.42 4.58
CA ASP A 138 22.99 21.02 5.90
C ASP A 138 23.39 20.00 6.98
N LEU A 139 23.22 18.70 6.73
CA LEU A 139 23.57 17.66 7.70
C LEU A 139 25.07 17.43 7.77
N PRO A 140 25.66 17.19 8.98
CA PRO A 140 27.09 16.95 9.13
C PRO A 140 27.61 15.71 8.39
N GLY A 141 26.72 14.74 8.10
CA GLY A 141 27.03 13.51 7.36
C GLY A 141 26.86 13.63 5.85
N ALA A 142 26.45 14.79 5.32
CA ALA A 142 26.23 14.96 3.90
C ALA A 142 27.51 14.81 3.09
N ASN A 143 27.54 13.92 2.10
CA ASN A 143 28.66 13.70 1.20
C ASN A 143 28.19 13.81 -0.26
N VAL A 144 28.07 15.06 -0.70
CA VAL A 144 27.56 15.40 -2.04
C VAL A 144 28.35 14.71 -3.16
N ALA A 145 29.69 14.65 -3.04
CA ALA A 145 30.55 14.09 -4.08
C ALA A 145 30.40 12.57 -4.21
N GLU A 146 30.19 11.85 -3.09
CA GLU A 146 29.95 10.41 -3.06
C GLU A 146 28.55 10.11 -3.66
N VAL A 147 27.51 10.81 -3.19
CA VAL A 147 26.13 10.58 -3.65
C VAL A 147 25.94 10.97 -5.13
N SER A 148 26.65 12.00 -5.63
CA SER A 148 26.64 12.31 -7.07
C SER A 148 27.19 11.15 -7.91
N ARG A 149 28.29 10.53 -7.48
CA ARG A 149 28.84 9.34 -8.17
C ARG A 149 27.87 8.16 -8.11
N GLU A 150 27.23 7.92 -6.97
CA GLU A 150 26.22 6.86 -6.85
C GLU A 150 25.06 7.05 -7.84
N ILE A 151 24.58 8.28 -8.02
CA ILE A 151 23.51 8.59 -8.99
C ILE A 151 23.99 8.32 -10.42
N GLU A 152 25.23 8.71 -10.76
CA GLU A 152 25.82 8.43 -12.08
C GLU A 152 26.01 6.93 -12.32
N ASP A 153 26.65 6.23 -11.36
CA ASP A 153 27.03 4.84 -11.53
C ASP A 153 25.84 3.89 -11.48
N ILE A 154 24.85 4.14 -10.59
CA ILE A 154 23.72 3.23 -10.36
C ILE A 154 22.54 3.55 -11.28
N LEU A 155 22.23 4.84 -11.44
CA LEU A 155 21.01 5.29 -12.14
C LEU A 155 21.29 5.75 -13.58
N ALA A 156 22.57 5.85 -13.95
CA ALA A 156 23.02 6.36 -15.25
C ALA A 156 22.48 7.77 -15.56
N ILE A 157 22.31 8.61 -14.54
CA ILE A 157 21.86 9.99 -14.66
C ILE A 157 23.08 10.90 -14.57
N PRO A 158 23.37 11.76 -15.61
CA PRO A 158 24.50 12.68 -15.58
C PRO A 158 24.41 13.68 -14.41
N MET A 159 25.51 13.89 -13.72
CA MET A 159 25.61 14.81 -12.57
C MET A 159 26.55 16.01 -12.87
N ASP A 160 26.51 16.50 -14.12
CA ASP A 160 27.36 17.64 -14.55
C ASP A 160 27.07 18.94 -13.78
N ASP A 161 25.81 19.15 -13.36
CA ASP A 161 25.37 20.35 -12.63
C ASP A 161 24.28 19.95 -11.61
N PRO A 162 24.64 19.26 -10.51
CA PRO A 162 23.69 18.79 -9.51
C PRO A 162 23.15 19.95 -8.68
N LEU A 163 21.87 19.88 -8.32
CA LEU A 163 21.22 20.84 -7.44
C LEU A 163 21.47 20.45 -5.98
N HIS A 164 22.14 21.32 -5.25
CA HIS A 164 22.46 21.15 -3.83
C HIS A 164 21.47 21.93 -2.98
N VAL A 165 20.61 21.25 -2.23
CA VAL A 165 19.55 21.91 -1.49
C VAL A 165 19.48 21.46 -0.03
N SER A 166 19.00 22.35 0.80
CA SER A 166 18.40 22.00 2.08
C SER A 166 16.96 22.50 2.07
N ALA A 167 16.03 21.62 1.84
CA ALA A 167 14.60 21.95 1.88
C ALA A 167 14.20 22.50 3.26
N LYS A 168 14.85 22.05 4.34
CA LYS A 168 14.62 22.53 5.71
C LYS A 168 15.02 23.98 5.89
N THR A 169 16.18 24.40 5.40
CA THR A 169 16.71 25.75 5.57
C THR A 169 16.39 26.69 4.41
N GLY A 170 15.96 26.16 3.26
CA GLY A 170 15.65 26.90 2.04
C GLY A 170 16.86 27.13 1.13
N VAL A 171 18.06 26.71 1.53
CA VAL A 171 19.29 26.84 0.71
C VAL A 171 19.15 26.08 -0.59
N GLY A 172 19.49 26.70 -1.73
CA GLY A 172 19.46 26.11 -3.07
C GLY A 172 18.05 25.89 -3.65
N CYS A 173 16.96 26.07 -2.88
CA CYS A 173 15.60 25.85 -3.37
C CYS A 173 15.18 26.79 -4.53
N PRO A 174 15.58 28.06 -4.60
CA PRO A 174 15.33 28.91 -5.75
C PRO A 174 15.97 28.38 -7.06
N ASP A 175 17.11 27.69 -6.97
CA ASP A 175 17.77 27.13 -8.15
C ASP A 175 17.03 25.91 -8.69
N VAL A 176 16.28 25.18 -7.82
CA VAL A 176 15.36 24.11 -8.26
C VAL A 176 14.27 24.67 -9.16
N LEU A 177 13.68 25.84 -8.85
CA LEU A 177 12.64 26.47 -9.69
C LEU A 177 13.20 26.86 -11.05
N GLU A 178 14.41 27.40 -11.11
CA GLU A 178 15.07 27.71 -12.38
C GLU A 178 15.44 26.44 -13.17
N ALA A 179 15.84 25.37 -12.47
CA ALA A 179 16.10 24.09 -13.13
C ALA A 179 14.83 23.48 -13.73
N ILE A 180 13.67 23.59 -13.07
CA ILE A 180 12.37 23.18 -13.63
C ILE A 180 12.09 23.92 -14.93
N VAL A 181 12.32 25.24 -14.97
CA VAL A 181 12.12 26.06 -16.18
C VAL A 181 13.04 25.62 -17.31
N ASN A 182 14.33 25.40 -17.00
CA ASN A 182 15.37 25.21 -18.02
C ASN A 182 15.55 23.77 -18.47
N ARG A 183 15.30 22.78 -17.60
CA ARG A 183 15.57 21.36 -17.88
C ARG A 183 14.32 20.57 -18.22
N ILE A 184 13.17 20.84 -17.58
CA ILE A 184 11.93 20.13 -17.88
C ILE A 184 11.33 20.69 -19.18
N PRO A 185 11.06 19.85 -20.20
CA PRO A 185 10.49 20.31 -21.45
C PRO A 185 9.04 20.78 -21.29
N PRO A 186 8.55 21.64 -22.19
CA PRO A 186 7.13 21.95 -22.26
C PRO A 186 6.34 20.72 -22.73
N PRO A 187 5.01 20.69 -22.48
CA PRO A 187 4.14 19.61 -22.94
C PRO A 187 4.16 19.42 -24.45
N VAL A 188 4.28 18.15 -24.87
CA VAL A 188 4.11 17.78 -26.28
C VAL A 188 2.62 17.62 -26.58
N THR A 189 2.10 18.30 -27.60
CA THR A 189 0.68 18.33 -27.94
C THR A 189 0.47 18.62 -29.42
N GLU A 190 -0.64 18.15 -29.99
CA GLU A 190 -1.11 18.51 -31.33
C GLU A 190 -1.78 19.91 -31.37
N GLY A 191 -1.99 20.52 -30.20
CA GLY A 191 -2.52 21.87 -30.05
C GLY A 191 -3.96 21.93 -29.53
N VAL A 192 -4.41 23.17 -29.28
CA VAL A 192 -5.70 23.47 -28.65
C VAL A 192 -6.89 23.20 -29.60
N ASP A 193 -6.67 23.23 -30.91
CA ASP A 193 -7.70 23.00 -31.92
C ASP A 193 -7.80 21.52 -32.33
N ALA A 194 -6.93 20.66 -31.86
CA ALA A 194 -6.98 19.23 -32.09
C ALA A 194 -8.19 18.57 -31.38
N PRO A 195 -8.60 17.35 -31.77
CA PRO A 195 -9.58 16.59 -31.02
C PRO A 195 -9.15 16.40 -29.56
N LEU A 196 -10.09 16.54 -28.61
CA LEU A 196 -9.79 16.39 -27.19
C LEU A 196 -9.23 15.01 -26.88
N ARG A 197 -8.06 14.96 -26.26
CA ARG A 197 -7.51 13.80 -25.55
C ARG A 197 -7.05 14.25 -24.18
N ALA A 198 -7.73 13.77 -23.14
CA ALA A 198 -7.33 14.04 -21.77
C ALA A 198 -7.11 12.72 -21.01
N LEU A 199 -5.98 12.60 -20.32
CA LEU A 199 -5.62 11.45 -19.49
C LEU A 199 -6.24 11.61 -18.11
N VAL A 200 -7.01 10.62 -17.66
CA VAL A 200 -7.47 10.54 -16.28
C VAL A 200 -6.35 9.94 -15.43
N PHE A 201 -5.82 10.71 -14.48
CA PHE A 201 -4.77 10.21 -13.59
C PHE A 201 -5.24 9.96 -12.14
N ASP A 202 -6.37 10.55 -11.72
CA ASP A 202 -7.00 10.28 -10.42
C ASP A 202 -8.48 10.66 -10.43
N SER A 203 -9.25 10.25 -9.39
CA SER A 203 -10.61 10.68 -9.17
C SER A 203 -10.93 10.75 -7.67
N VAL A 204 -11.81 11.67 -7.29
CA VAL A 204 -12.25 11.84 -5.90
C VAL A 204 -13.75 12.02 -5.90
N PHE A 205 -14.42 11.39 -4.95
CA PHE A 205 -15.85 11.62 -4.73
C PHE A 205 -16.07 12.75 -3.73
N ASP A 206 -16.95 13.67 -4.10
CA ASP A 206 -17.42 14.77 -3.27
C ASP A 206 -18.93 14.62 -3.07
N GLU A 207 -19.41 14.69 -1.82
CA GLU A 207 -20.84 14.47 -1.51
C GLU A 207 -21.78 15.47 -2.20
N PHE A 208 -21.30 16.67 -2.55
CA PHE A 208 -22.08 17.74 -3.18
C PHE A 208 -21.89 17.81 -4.69
N ARG A 209 -20.70 17.50 -5.19
CA ARG A 209 -20.31 17.64 -6.60
C ARG A 209 -20.34 16.33 -7.38
N GLY A 210 -20.42 15.17 -6.68
CA GLY A 210 -20.26 13.86 -7.28
C GLY A 210 -18.80 13.53 -7.57
N VAL A 211 -18.54 12.81 -8.66
CA VAL A 211 -17.18 12.42 -9.03
C VAL A 211 -16.43 13.59 -9.66
N ILE A 212 -15.30 13.94 -9.05
CA ILE A 212 -14.35 14.93 -9.55
C ILE A 212 -13.20 14.17 -10.20
N THR A 213 -13.10 14.23 -11.52
CA THR A 213 -12.09 13.52 -12.30
C THR A 213 -10.88 14.42 -12.50
N TYR A 214 -9.68 13.97 -12.13
CA TYR A 214 -8.43 14.69 -12.33
C TYR A 214 -7.85 14.32 -13.69
N VAL A 215 -7.56 15.33 -14.50
CA VAL A 215 -7.17 15.14 -15.89
C VAL A 215 -5.95 15.97 -16.28
N ARG A 216 -5.13 15.40 -17.15
CA ARG A 216 -4.12 16.08 -17.93
C ARG A 216 -4.64 16.23 -19.36
N ILE A 217 -4.84 17.46 -19.80
CA ILE A 217 -5.23 17.71 -21.20
C ILE A 217 -3.98 17.53 -22.09
N VAL A 218 -3.96 16.49 -22.89
CA VAL A 218 -2.87 16.24 -23.83
C VAL A 218 -3.10 17.07 -25.08
N ASP A 219 -4.27 16.95 -25.70
CA ASP A 219 -4.65 17.69 -26.91
C ASP A 219 -6.04 18.29 -26.78
N GLY A 220 -6.27 19.34 -27.56
CA GLY A 220 -7.56 19.98 -27.62
C GLY A 220 -7.87 20.87 -26.43
N SER A 221 -9.14 21.05 -26.16
CA SER A 221 -9.64 21.82 -25.01
C SER A 221 -11.01 21.35 -24.58
N ILE A 222 -11.34 21.60 -23.31
CA ILE A 222 -12.63 21.26 -22.71
C ILE A 222 -13.17 22.41 -21.88
N LYS A 223 -14.51 22.62 -21.94
CA LYS A 223 -15.25 23.62 -21.15
C LYS A 223 -16.54 23.04 -20.61
N ALA A 224 -17.11 23.70 -19.61
CA ALA A 224 -18.42 23.37 -19.09
C ALA A 224 -19.49 23.38 -20.21
N GLY A 225 -20.46 22.48 -20.12
CA GLY A 225 -21.52 22.28 -21.12
C GLY A 225 -21.20 21.30 -22.24
N GLN A 226 -19.96 20.85 -22.37
CA GLN A 226 -19.58 19.84 -23.37
C GLN A 226 -19.88 18.43 -22.86
N THR A 227 -20.28 17.54 -23.79
CA THR A 227 -20.45 16.12 -23.50
C THR A 227 -19.19 15.37 -23.93
N VAL A 228 -18.65 14.59 -23.00
CA VAL A 228 -17.44 13.78 -23.19
C VAL A 228 -17.74 12.30 -23.03
N THR A 229 -16.86 11.47 -23.54
CA THR A 229 -16.90 10.03 -23.41
C THR A 229 -15.55 9.53 -22.86
N PHE A 230 -15.62 8.68 -21.86
CA PHE A 230 -14.48 7.91 -21.35
C PHE A 230 -14.29 6.70 -22.26
N MET A 231 -13.14 6.59 -22.92
CA MET A 231 -12.97 5.63 -24.02
C MET A 231 -12.93 4.17 -23.55
N ALA A 232 -12.32 3.87 -22.39
CA ALA A 232 -12.22 2.51 -21.87
C ALA A 232 -13.51 2.03 -21.22
N SER A 233 -14.22 2.89 -20.47
CA SER A 233 -15.48 2.53 -19.83
C SER A 233 -16.70 2.71 -20.73
N GLY A 234 -16.59 3.51 -21.81
CA GLY A 234 -17.70 3.86 -22.70
C GLY A 234 -18.73 4.81 -22.09
N VAL A 235 -18.52 5.27 -20.87
CA VAL A 235 -19.43 6.18 -20.15
C VAL A 235 -19.36 7.57 -20.77
N SER A 236 -20.53 8.18 -21.02
CA SER A 236 -20.63 9.54 -21.51
C SER A 236 -21.27 10.44 -20.44
N THR A 237 -20.70 11.63 -20.27
CA THR A 237 -21.17 12.59 -19.28
C THR A 237 -21.12 14.03 -19.81
N THR A 238 -22.01 14.88 -19.32
CA THR A 238 -21.94 16.32 -19.61
C THR A 238 -21.15 16.99 -18.49
N ILE A 239 -20.12 17.75 -18.84
CA ILE A 239 -19.27 18.46 -17.89
C ILE A 239 -20.01 19.71 -17.38
N HIS A 240 -20.12 19.85 -16.08
CA HIS A 240 -20.74 21.02 -15.43
C HIS A 240 -19.71 22.05 -14.99
N GLU A 241 -18.52 21.58 -14.58
CA GLU A 241 -17.45 22.44 -14.11
C GLU A 241 -16.10 21.93 -14.61
N THR A 242 -15.22 22.85 -14.96
CA THR A 242 -13.80 22.62 -15.20
C THR A 242 -12.99 23.50 -14.25
N GLY A 243 -11.84 23.05 -13.78
CA GLY A 243 -11.03 23.84 -12.84
C GLY A 243 -9.60 23.37 -12.74
N ILE A 244 -8.83 24.16 -11.98
CA ILE A 244 -7.42 23.92 -11.66
C ILE A 244 -7.22 23.79 -10.13
N PHE A 245 -6.05 23.35 -9.71
CA PHE A 245 -5.67 23.18 -8.31
C PHE A 245 -4.72 24.31 -7.88
N SER A 246 -5.22 25.36 -7.20
CA SER A 246 -4.41 26.52 -6.83
C SER A 246 -4.66 26.97 -5.37
N PRO A 247 -3.99 26.40 -4.37
CA PRO A 247 -3.83 24.97 -4.04
C PRO A 247 -5.17 24.26 -3.84
N THR A 248 -6.25 25.01 -3.60
CA THR A 248 -7.61 24.49 -3.56
C THR A 248 -8.20 24.44 -4.97
N LYS A 249 -9.26 23.66 -5.15
CA LYS A 249 -9.99 23.56 -6.41
C LYS A 249 -10.60 24.90 -6.79
N LYS A 250 -10.16 25.47 -7.92
CA LYS A 250 -10.63 26.76 -8.45
C LYS A 250 -11.26 26.56 -9.83
N PRO A 251 -12.55 26.87 -9.99
CA PRO A 251 -13.22 26.79 -11.29
C PRO A 251 -12.56 27.71 -12.34
N VAL A 252 -12.48 27.23 -13.58
CA VAL A 252 -12.04 28.01 -14.75
C VAL A 252 -13.00 27.74 -15.91
N ASP A 253 -13.08 28.68 -16.86
CA ASP A 253 -14.01 28.57 -17.99
C ASP A 253 -13.68 27.41 -18.92
N ARG A 254 -12.41 27.10 -19.10
CA ARG A 254 -11.92 26.00 -19.94
C ARG A 254 -10.54 25.53 -19.50
N LEU A 255 -10.25 24.27 -19.79
CA LEU A 255 -8.90 23.69 -19.75
C LEU A 255 -8.40 23.50 -21.19
N GLU A 256 -7.12 23.76 -21.41
CA GLU A 256 -6.46 23.71 -22.70
C GLU A 256 -5.33 22.68 -22.71
N ALA A 257 -4.92 22.27 -23.92
CA ALA A 257 -3.79 21.39 -24.12
C ALA A 257 -2.58 21.82 -23.26
N GLY A 258 -1.92 20.85 -22.63
CA GLY A 258 -0.81 21.08 -21.72
C GLY A 258 -1.19 21.27 -20.25
N GLN A 259 -2.42 21.58 -19.93
CA GLN A 259 -2.84 21.90 -18.56
C GLN A 259 -3.26 20.65 -17.77
N VAL A 260 -3.03 20.71 -16.47
CA VAL A 260 -3.56 19.78 -15.47
C VAL A 260 -4.74 20.45 -14.74
N GLY A 261 -5.81 19.69 -14.54
CA GLY A 261 -6.99 20.24 -13.88
C GLY A 261 -8.00 19.15 -13.52
N TYR A 262 -9.23 19.57 -13.25
CA TYR A 262 -10.30 18.64 -12.90
C TYR A 262 -11.57 18.90 -13.71
N LEU A 263 -12.36 17.85 -13.86
CA LEU A 263 -13.68 17.86 -14.49
C LEU A 263 -14.73 17.38 -13.50
N VAL A 264 -15.89 18.05 -13.48
CA VAL A 264 -17.07 17.61 -12.74
C VAL A 264 -18.19 17.36 -13.72
N GLY A 265 -18.70 16.13 -13.76
CA GLY A 265 -19.79 15.72 -14.66
C GLY A 265 -21.01 15.21 -13.88
N THR A 266 -21.88 14.49 -14.59
CA THR A 266 -23.09 13.87 -14.02
C THR A 266 -22.84 12.50 -13.43
N VAL A 267 -21.64 11.96 -13.55
CA VAL A 267 -21.27 10.63 -13.01
C VAL A 267 -21.33 10.65 -11.49
N LYS A 268 -22.04 9.69 -10.92
CA LYS A 268 -22.23 9.59 -9.47
C LYS A 268 -21.41 8.46 -8.85
N ASP A 269 -21.09 7.46 -9.65
CA ASP A 269 -20.34 6.29 -9.21
C ASP A 269 -18.87 6.38 -9.74
N PRO A 270 -17.87 6.54 -8.85
CA PRO A 270 -16.48 6.58 -9.26
C PRO A 270 -16.01 5.31 -9.99
N SER A 271 -16.63 4.16 -9.75
CA SER A 271 -16.28 2.91 -10.43
C SER A 271 -16.51 2.93 -11.93
N GLU A 272 -17.37 3.86 -12.42
CA GLU A 272 -17.60 4.10 -13.84
C GLU A 272 -16.42 4.84 -14.50
N ILE A 273 -15.57 5.51 -13.71
CA ILE A 273 -14.40 6.25 -14.20
C ILE A 273 -13.14 5.44 -13.91
N LYS A 274 -12.59 4.86 -14.95
CA LYS A 274 -11.34 4.12 -14.83
C LYS A 274 -10.15 5.07 -14.88
N ILE A 275 -9.22 4.93 -13.95
CA ILE A 275 -8.00 5.71 -13.95
C ILE A 275 -7.06 5.16 -15.02
N GLY A 276 -6.36 6.08 -15.75
CA GLY A 276 -5.64 5.75 -16.98
C GLY A 276 -6.50 5.83 -18.24
N ASP A 277 -7.83 6.06 -18.10
CA ASP A 277 -8.73 6.20 -19.24
C ASP A 277 -8.49 7.52 -20.00
N THR A 278 -8.92 7.54 -21.24
CA THR A 278 -8.88 8.72 -22.12
C THR A 278 -10.24 9.35 -22.21
N VAL A 279 -10.32 10.64 -21.88
CA VAL A 279 -11.53 11.45 -22.08
C VAL A 279 -11.45 12.14 -23.43
N THR A 280 -12.50 11.97 -24.23
CA THR A 280 -12.65 12.65 -25.53
C THR A 280 -14.04 13.25 -25.68
N THR A 281 -14.24 14.15 -26.66
CA THR A 281 -15.58 14.70 -26.95
C THR A 281 -16.42 13.66 -27.67
N THR A 282 -17.70 13.55 -27.33
CA THR A 282 -18.64 12.60 -27.98
C THR A 282 -18.85 12.88 -29.46
N ARG A 283 -18.69 14.14 -29.89
CA ARG A 283 -18.75 14.55 -31.27
C ARG A 283 -17.38 15.04 -31.74
N LEU A 284 -16.88 14.54 -32.85
CA LEU A 284 -15.55 14.86 -33.39
C LEU A 284 -14.41 14.57 -32.39
N GLY A 285 -14.59 13.53 -31.58
CA GLY A 285 -13.59 13.08 -30.63
C GLY A 285 -12.42 12.35 -31.30
N ALA A 286 -11.36 12.13 -30.51
CA ALA A 286 -10.23 11.30 -30.92
C ALA A 286 -10.66 9.83 -31.07
N THR A 287 -9.99 9.13 -31.99
CA THR A 287 -10.25 7.71 -32.27
C THR A 287 -9.31 6.77 -31.51
N GLU A 288 -8.16 7.26 -31.07
CA GLU A 288 -7.12 6.48 -30.40
C GLU A 288 -6.99 6.91 -28.95
N PRO A 289 -7.02 5.96 -28.00
CA PRO A 289 -6.79 6.25 -26.59
C PRO A 289 -5.32 6.61 -26.34
N LEU A 290 -5.07 7.34 -25.26
CA LEU A 290 -3.73 7.56 -24.74
C LEU A 290 -3.17 6.25 -24.16
N PRO A 291 -1.86 6.01 -24.25
CA PRO A 291 -1.23 4.85 -23.60
C PRO A 291 -1.27 5.00 -22.07
N GLY A 292 -1.21 3.87 -21.36
CA GLY A 292 -1.05 3.86 -19.89
C GLY A 292 -2.26 3.36 -19.09
N PHE A 293 -3.32 2.88 -19.76
CA PHE A 293 -4.40 2.20 -19.04
C PHE A 293 -3.98 0.78 -18.64
N HIS A 294 -4.00 0.49 -17.33
CA HIS A 294 -3.79 -0.84 -16.78
C HIS A 294 -4.82 -1.09 -15.67
N ASP A 295 -5.44 -2.27 -15.68
CA ASP A 295 -6.29 -2.70 -14.58
C ASP A 295 -5.43 -3.02 -13.34
N ILE A 296 -5.88 -2.57 -12.18
CA ILE A 296 -5.23 -2.84 -10.90
C ILE A 296 -5.79 -4.14 -10.34
N HIS A 297 -4.90 -5.00 -9.88
CA HIS A 297 -5.28 -6.22 -9.19
C HIS A 297 -4.73 -6.19 -7.76
N PRO A 298 -5.61 -6.32 -6.74
CA PRO A 298 -5.17 -6.49 -5.37
C PRO A 298 -4.26 -7.71 -5.21
N THR A 299 -3.24 -7.58 -4.36
CA THR A 299 -2.27 -8.65 -4.10
C THR A 299 -2.38 -9.23 -2.70
N VAL A 300 -2.88 -8.45 -1.74
CA VAL A 300 -3.04 -8.83 -0.33
C VAL A 300 -4.52 -8.83 0.04
N PHE A 301 -4.97 -9.89 0.69
CA PHE A 301 -6.38 -10.07 1.06
C PHE A 301 -6.53 -10.35 2.55
N CYS A 302 -7.52 -9.73 3.19
CA CYS A 302 -7.93 -10.08 4.55
C CYS A 302 -9.46 -9.97 4.70
N GLY A 303 -10.01 -10.65 5.71
CA GLY A 303 -11.39 -10.46 6.14
C GLY A 303 -11.49 -9.29 7.10
N ILE A 304 -12.46 -8.41 6.93
CA ILE A 304 -12.80 -7.32 7.85
C ILE A 304 -14.19 -7.58 8.43
N TYR A 305 -14.27 -7.67 9.75
CA TYR A 305 -15.50 -7.98 10.49
C TYR A 305 -15.81 -6.90 11.51
N PRO A 306 -17.09 -6.55 11.71
CA PRO A 306 -17.48 -5.65 12.80
C PRO A 306 -17.29 -6.31 14.17
N MET A 307 -17.11 -5.52 15.21
CA MET A 307 -17.10 -5.99 16.61
C MET A 307 -18.44 -6.54 17.07
N SER A 308 -19.52 -5.93 16.60
CA SER A 308 -20.90 -6.34 16.88
C SER A 308 -21.63 -6.51 15.56
N THR A 309 -22.51 -7.53 15.49
CA THR A 309 -23.31 -7.82 14.30
C THR A 309 -24.18 -6.63 13.88
N ASP A 310 -24.59 -5.81 14.84
CA ASP A 310 -25.41 -4.61 14.59
C ASP A 310 -24.64 -3.51 13.84
N GLU A 311 -23.30 -3.57 13.84
CA GLU A 311 -22.46 -2.59 13.16
C GLU A 311 -22.14 -2.99 11.71
N PHE A 312 -22.55 -4.17 11.25
CA PHE A 312 -22.32 -4.63 9.88
C PHE A 312 -22.74 -3.60 8.81
N PRO A 313 -23.95 -2.98 8.86
CA PRO A 313 -24.34 -1.97 7.86
C PRO A 313 -23.45 -0.72 7.90
N LYS A 314 -22.91 -0.36 9.08
CA LYS A 314 -22.02 0.80 9.21
C LYS A 314 -20.65 0.50 8.59
N VAL A 315 -20.12 -0.73 8.77
CA VAL A 315 -18.87 -1.15 8.15
C VAL A 315 -19.01 -1.20 6.63
N GLU A 316 -20.13 -1.71 6.11
CA GLU A 316 -20.46 -1.68 4.70
C GLU A 316 -20.44 -0.25 4.15
N GLN A 317 -21.19 0.65 4.76
CA GLN A 317 -21.22 2.07 4.36
C GLN A 317 -19.84 2.74 4.46
N GLY A 318 -19.03 2.39 5.46
CA GLY A 318 -17.66 2.88 5.61
C GLY A 318 -16.76 2.41 4.46
N LEU A 319 -16.82 1.12 4.12
CA LEU A 319 -16.07 0.55 2.99
C LEU A 319 -16.51 1.15 1.65
N GLU A 320 -17.82 1.30 1.41
CA GLU A 320 -18.35 1.96 0.22
C GLU A 320 -17.83 3.38 0.09
N LYS A 321 -17.91 4.19 1.15
CA LYS A 321 -17.43 5.58 1.15
C LYS A 321 -15.90 5.66 0.93
N LEU A 322 -15.14 4.75 1.52
CA LEU A 322 -13.69 4.71 1.27
C LEU A 322 -13.39 4.31 -0.17
N HIS A 323 -14.11 3.32 -0.71
CA HIS A 323 -13.93 2.85 -2.08
C HIS A 323 -14.26 3.93 -3.13
N LEU A 324 -15.21 4.83 -2.84
CA LEU A 324 -15.47 6.00 -3.68
C LEU A 324 -14.24 6.91 -3.86
N ASN A 325 -13.34 6.94 -2.87
CA ASN A 325 -12.14 7.77 -2.88
C ASN A 325 -10.85 6.99 -3.12
N ASP A 326 -10.93 5.66 -3.06
CA ASP A 326 -9.80 4.77 -3.24
C ASP A 326 -10.28 3.51 -3.97
N SER A 327 -10.27 3.56 -5.29
CA SER A 327 -10.70 2.45 -6.14
C SER A 327 -9.68 1.30 -6.22
N ALA A 328 -8.53 1.45 -5.55
CA ALA A 328 -7.46 0.46 -5.59
C ALA A 328 -7.71 -0.74 -4.67
N PHE A 329 -8.56 -0.60 -3.65
CA PHE A 329 -8.99 -1.76 -2.87
C PHE A 329 -10.33 -2.31 -3.36
N THR A 330 -10.56 -3.59 -3.13
CA THR A 330 -11.81 -4.27 -3.48
C THR A 330 -12.43 -4.87 -2.22
N PHE A 331 -13.75 -5.01 -2.18
CA PHE A 331 -14.42 -5.70 -1.09
C PHE A 331 -15.67 -6.43 -1.57
N HIS A 332 -15.98 -7.54 -0.93
CA HIS A 332 -17.21 -8.31 -1.15
C HIS A 332 -17.66 -8.97 0.16
N HIS A 333 -18.92 -9.33 0.23
CA HIS A 333 -19.49 -9.96 1.42
C HIS A 333 -18.83 -11.32 1.70
N GLU A 334 -18.52 -11.54 2.96
CA GLU A 334 -18.00 -12.81 3.48
C GLU A 334 -18.73 -13.16 4.78
N SER A 335 -18.79 -14.46 5.10
CA SER A 335 -19.32 -14.91 6.38
C SER A 335 -18.37 -15.91 7.02
N SER A 336 -18.22 -15.81 8.34
CA SER A 336 -17.45 -16.74 9.17
C SER A 336 -18.34 -17.30 10.28
N LEU A 337 -18.22 -18.57 10.57
CA LEU A 337 -18.94 -19.19 11.69
C LEU A 337 -18.53 -18.59 13.05
N ALA A 338 -17.27 -18.12 13.14
CA ALA A 338 -16.73 -17.57 14.38
C ALA A 338 -16.98 -16.05 14.54
N LEU A 339 -16.96 -15.27 13.43
CA LEU A 339 -17.04 -13.82 13.44
C LEU A 339 -18.36 -13.26 12.88
N GLY A 340 -19.22 -14.09 12.30
CA GLY A 340 -20.47 -13.69 11.67
C GLY A 340 -20.27 -13.10 10.28
N PHE A 341 -21.07 -12.09 9.93
CA PHE A 341 -21.00 -11.42 8.64
C PHE A 341 -19.90 -10.36 8.62
N GLY A 342 -19.17 -10.30 7.52
CA GLY A 342 -18.09 -9.36 7.28
C GLY A 342 -17.80 -9.18 5.79
N PHE A 343 -16.59 -8.71 5.50
CA PHE A 343 -16.17 -8.41 4.13
C PHE A 343 -14.79 -9.00 3.87
N ARG A 344 -14.65 -9.65 2.72
CA ARG A 344 -13.34 -10.00 2.16
C ARG A 344 -12.83 -8.80 1.38
N CYS A 345 -11.70 -8.26 1.80
CA CYS A 345 -11.10 -7.07 1.20
C CYS A 345 -9.76 -7.42 0.54
N GLY A 346 -9.53 -6.86 -0.64
CA GLY A 346 -8.27 -6.97 -1.38
C GLY A 346 -7.58 -5.61 -1.45
N PHE A 347 -6.25 -5.57 -1.25
CA PHE A 347 -5.43 -4.38 -1.15
C PHE A 347 -4.18 -4.50 -2.02
N LEU A 348 -3.55 -3.37 -2.36
CA LEU A 348 -2.31 -3.34 -3.14
C LEU A 348 -1.13 -3.94 -2.36
N GLY A 349 -1.07 -3.70 -1.06
CA GLY A 349 -0.03 -4.18 -0.17
C GLY A 349 -0.42 -4.06 1.29
N LEU A 350 0.52 -4.34 2.20
CA LEU A 350 0.26 -4.29 3.65
C LEU A 350 0.01 -2.89 4.17
N LEU A 351 0.83 -1.92 3.77
CA LEU A 351 0.66 -0.55 4.20
C LEU A 351 -0.68 0.01 3.74
N HIS A 352 -1.09 -0.31 2.50
CA HIS A 352 -2.40 0.06 2.00
C HIS A 352 -3.53 -0.56 2.85
N MET A 353 -3.42 -1.84 3.21
CA MET A 353 -4.38 -2.51 4.11
C MET A 353 -4.46 -1.82 5.48
N GLU A 354 -3.32 -1.50 6.09
CA GLU A 354 -3.28 -0.81 7.38
C GLU A 354 -3.92 0.57 7.32
N ILE A 355 -3.65 1.32 6.25
CA ILE A 355 -4.22 2.66 6.03
C ILE A 355 -5.74 2.58 5.92
N VAL A 356 -6.28 1.68 5.11
CA VAL A 356 -7.74 1.50 4.97
C VAL A 356 -8.38 1.12 6.32
N GLN A 357 -7.76 0.21 7.08
CA GLN A 357 -8.24 -0.18 8.40
C GLN A 357 -8.23 0.99 9.40
N GLU A 358 -7.16 1.79 9.39
CA GLU A 358 -7.02 2.93 10.28
C GLU A 358 -8.00 4.04 9.91
N ARG A 359 -8.27 4.25 8.61
CA ARG A 359 -9.29 5.18 8.13
C ARG A 359 -10.69 4.75 8.56
N LEU A 360 -11.02 3.45 8.47
CA LEU A 360 -12.30 2.92 8.99
C LEU A 360 -12.47 3.23 10.48
N ARG A 361 -11.42 3.10 11.27
CA ARG A 361 -11.46 3.41 12.70
C ARG A 361 -11.60 4.90 12.98
N ARG A 362 -10.84 5.76 12.31
CA ARG A 362 -10.77 7.19 12.61
C ARG A 362 -11.88 8.00 11.94
N GLU A 363 -12.10 7.80 10.65
CA GLU A 363 -13.06 8.61 9.88
C GLU A 363 -14.51 8.17 10.13
N PHE A 364 -14.73 6.87 10.37
CA PHE A 364 -16.07 6.29 10.56
C PHE A 364 -16.34 5.81 11.99
N ASN A 365 -15.36 5.94 12.90
CA ASN A 365 -15.45 5.49 14.29
C ASN A 365 -15.93 4.03 14.41
N LEU A 366 -15.34 3.14 13.59
CA LEU A 366 -15.67 1.73 13.51
C LEU A 366 -14.61 0.88 14.18
N ASP A 367 -15.01 0.06 15.14
CA ASP A 367 -14.15 -0.99 15.70
C ASP A 367 -14.28 -2.24 14.84
N ILE A 368 -13.19 -2.62 14.19
CA ILE A 368 -13.13 -3.75 13.27
C ILE A 368 -12.13 -4.83 13.72
N ILE A 369 -12.43 -6.07 13.37
CA ILE A 369 -11.54 -7.20 13.49
C ILE A 369 -11.05 -7.54 12.09
N SER A 370 -9.72 -7.62 11.90
CA SER A 370 -9.13 -8.12 10.66
C SER A 370 -8.58 -9.54 10.85
N THR A 371 -8.74 -10.39 9.84
CA THR A 371 -8.08 -11.70 9.80
C THR A 371 -6.62 -11.54 9.35
N SER A 372 -5.83 -12.60 9.49
CA SER A 372 -4.44 -12.58 8.96
C SER A 372 -4.44 -12.28 7.46
N PRO A 373 -3.54 -11.40 7.00
CA PRO A 373 -3.39 -11.14 5.58
C PRO A 373 -2.92 -12.40 4.85
N GLY A 374 -3.38 -12.56 3.63
CA GLY A 374 -3.01 -13.65 2.72
C GLY A 374 -2.87 -13.14 1.30
N VAL A 375 -2.41 -14.01 0.42
CA VAL A 375 -2.21 -13.74 -1.02
C VAL A 375 -3.17 -14.56 -1.85
N VAL A 376 -3.29 -14.22 -3.14
CA VAL A 376 -4.02 -15.06 -4.11
C VAL A 376 -3.13 -16.20 -4.56
N TYR A 377 -3.61 -17.43 -4.42
CA TYR A 377 -2.98 -18.62 -4.99
C TYR A 377 -3.68 -19.01 -6.28
N LYS A 378 -2.99 -19.67 -7.19
CA LYS A 378 -3.58 -20.24 -8.40
C LYS A 378 -3.64 -21.75 -8.28
N LEU A 379 -4.84 -22.28 -8.33
CA LEU A 379 -5.09 -23.72 -8.34
C LEU A 379 -5.25 -24.21 -9.77
N LYS A 380 -4.45 -25.16 -10.20
CA LYS A 380 -4.65 -25.89 -11.44
C LYS A 380 -5.53 -27.11 -11.13
N LEU A 381 -6.78 -27.05 -11.54
CA LEU A 381 -7.72 -28.16 -11.41
C LEU A 381 -7.36 -29.29 -12.39
N ARG A 382 -7.86 -30.50 -12.12
CA ARG A 382 -7.59 -31.67 -12.96
C ARG A 382 -8.18 -31.60 -14.36
N ASP A 383 -9.15 -30.73 -14.58
CA ASP A 383 -9.72 -30.44 -15.90
C ASP A 383 -8.87 -29.42 -16.71
N GLY A 384 -7.75 -28.98 -16.14
CA GLY A 384 -6.86 -27.98 -16.73
C GLY A 384 -7.25 -26.52 -16.45
N THR A 385 -8.37 -26.27 -15.78
CA THR A 385 -8.83 -24.92 -15.44
C THR A 385 -7.94 -24.32 -14.34
N ILE A 386 -7.59 -23.05 -14.46
CA ILE A 386 -6.90 -22.30 -13.39
C ILE A 386 -7.95 -21.51 -12.62
N LYS A 387 -7.98 -21.71 -11.30
CA LYS A 387 -8.87 -20.99 -10.39
C LYS A 387 -8.06 -20.20 -9.39
N ASP A 388 -8.41 -18.92 -9.20
CA ASP A 388 -7.83 -18.09 -8.16
C ASP A 388 -8.43 -18.44 -6.79
N LEU A 389 -7.55 -18.51 -5.77
CA LEU A 389 -7.89 -18.81 -4.39
C LEU A 389 -7.32 -17.71 -3.49
N ASP A 390 -8.17 -16.82 -3.05
CA ASP A 390 -7.87 -15.72 -2.13
C ASP A 390 -8.28 -16.02 -0.68
N ASN A 391 -9.20 -16.99 -0.50
CA ASN A 391 -9.75 -17.36 0.80
C ASN A 391 -9.40 -18.80 1.16
N PRO A 392 -8.69 -19.05 2.28
CA PRO A 392 -8.37 -20.41 2.75
C PRO A 392 -9.59 -21.33 2.93
N LEU A 393 -10.77 -20.75 3.24
CA LEU A 393 -11.99 -21.52 3.44
C LEU A 393 -12.54 -22.13 2.14
N GLN A 394 -12.19 -21.54 1.00
CA GLN A 394 -12.58 -22.03 -0.33
C GLN A 394 -11.61 -23.07 -0.90
N MET A 395 -10.59 -23.47 -0.13
CA MET A 395 -9.65 -24.50 -0.55
C MET A 395 -10.39 -25.81 -0.83
N PRO A 396 -10.37 -26.32 -2.07
CA PRO A 396 -11.01 -27.60 -2.40
C PRO A 396 -10.24 -28.77 -1.80
N ASP A 397 -10.88 -29.95 -1.82
CA ASP A 397 -10.21 -31.20 -1.41
C ASP A 397 -8.94 -31.41 -2.27
N PRO A 398 -7.81 -31.84 -1.67
CA PRO A 398 -6.55 -32.08 -2.40
C PRO A 398 -6.67 -33.03 -3.60
N THR A 399 -7.73 -33.84 -3.66
CA THR A 399 -7.99 -34.72 -4.79
C THR A 399 -8.55 -34.01 -6.03
N MET A 400 -9.02 -32.75 -5.89
CA MET A 400 -9.69 -32.00 -6.96
C MET A 400 -8.75 -31.13 -7.80
N PHE A 401 -7.53 -30.88 -7.35
CA PHE A 401 -6.54 -30.08 -8.09
C PHE A 401 -5.23 -30.84 -8.28
N GLU A 402 -4.43 -30.42 -9.25
CA GLU A 402 -3.11 -30.99 -9.55
C GLU A 402 -2.00 -30.25 -8.79
N THR A 403 -1.95 -28.92 -8.98
CA THR A 403 -0.90 -28.06 -8.41
C THR A 403 -1.49 -26.78 -7.86
N ILE A 404 -0.76 -26.19 -6.92
CA ILE A 404 -1.02 -24.87 -6.38
C ILE A 404 0.21 -23.99 -6.61
N SER A 405 -0.01 -22.79 -7.09
CA SER A 405 1.05 -21.81 -7.33
C SER A 405 0.87 -20.61 -6.44
N GLU A 406 1.98 -20.13 -5.88
CA GLU A 406 2.04 -18.92 -5.06
C GLU A 406 2.65 -17.74 -5.84
N PRO A 407 2.25 -16.49 -5.54
CA PRO A 407 2.84 -15.31 -6.16
C PRO A 407 4.27 -15.10 -5.67
N ILE A 408 5.17 -14.84 -6.62
CA ILE A 408 6.58 -14.58 -6.38
C ILE A 408 6.88 -13.13 -6.70
N LEU A 409 7.76 -12.54 -5.92
CA LEU A 409 8.30 -11.20 -6.10
C LEU A 409 9.76 -11.27 -6.47
N LYS A 410 10.16 -10.40 -7.38
CA LYS A 410 11.55 -10.05 -7.60
C LYS A 410 11.87 -8.84 -6.74
N ALA A 411 12.73 -9.01 -5.74
CA ALA A 411 13.07 -7.95 -4.82
C ALA A 411 14.53 -7.53 -4.94
N ARG A 412 14.76 -6.23 -4.84
CA ARG A 412 16.07 -5.57 -4.76
C ARG A 412 16.27 -5.10 -3.32
N ILE A 413 17.29 -5.61 -2.67
CA ILE A 413 17.60 -5.24 -1.28
C ILE A 413 18.97 -4.58 -1.26
N ILE A 414 19.02 -3.31 -0.89
CA ILE A 414 20.26 -2.57 -0.67
C ILE A 414 20.62 -2.69 0.81
N THR A 415 21.84 -3.10 1.10
CA THR A 415 22.31 -3.34 2.47
C THR A 415 23.80 -3.01 2.61
N PRO A 416 24.26 -2.61 3.82
CA PRO A 416 25.69 -2.52 4.09
C PRO A 416 26.41 -3.84 3.85
N SER A 417 27.63 -3.78 3.32
CA SER A 417 28.44 -4.97 3.01
C SER A 417 28.67 -5.85 4.24
N GLU A 418 28.73 -5.27 5.44
CA GLU A 418 28.88 -6.00 6.71
C GLU A 418 27.63 -6.80 7.09
N SER A 419 26.44 -6.38 6.66
CA SER A 419 25.15 -7.02 6.98
C SER A 419 24.69 -8.03 5.92
N ILE A 420 25.44 -8.20 4.81
CA ILE A 420 25.03 -9.06 3.68
C ILE A 420 24.72 -10.49 4.11
N GLY A 421 25.53 -11.07 5.01
CA GLY A 421 25.35 -12.45 5.47
C GLY A 421 24.05 -12.63 6.26
N ASP A 422 23.71 -11.68 7.12
CA ASP A 422 22.47 -11.72 7.90
C ASP A 422 21.25 -11.48 7.02
N VAL A 423 21.33 -10.56 6.07
CA VAL A 423 20.26 -10.32 5.09
C VAL A 423 20.03 -11.54 4.21
N MET A 424 21.09 -12.16 3.67
CA MET A 424 20.96 -13.40 2.90
C MET A 424 20.32 -14.53 3.70
N ARG A 425 20.67 -14.67 4.99
CA ARG A 425 20.06 -15.66 5.88
C ARG A 425 18.55 -15.42 6.03
N ILE A 426 18.13 -14.18 6.25
CA ILE A 426 16.70 -13.85 6.36
C ILE A 426 15.97 -14.17 5.07
N VAL A 427 16.52 -13.81 3.91
CA VAL A 427 15.94 -14.14 2.60
C VAL A 427 15.74 -15.64 2.47
N MET A 428 16.77 -16.45 2.81
CA MET A 428 16.70 -17.92 2.75
C MET A 428 15.69 -18.48 3.78
N ASP A 429 15.64 -17.92 4.98
CA ASP A 429 14.66 -18.30 6.01
C ASP A 429 13.23 -18.04 5.56
N ARG A 430 13.01 -17.06 4.68
CA ARG A 430 11.71 -16.75 4.03
C ARG A 430 11.51 -17.50 2.71
N ARG A 431 12.22 -18.61 2.49
CA ARG A 431 12.17 -19.41 1.26
C ARG A 431 12.56 -18.64 0.00
N GLY A 432 13.22 -17.50 0.18
CA GLY A 432 13.72 -16.71 -0.93
C GLY A 432 14.99 -17.30 -1.52
N MET A 433 15.24 -16.92 -2.76
CA MET A 433 16.45 -17.28 -3.50
C MET A 433 17.19 -16.01 -3.89
N VAL A 434 18.50 -15.98 -3.60
CA VAL A 434 19.37 -14.89 -4.07
C VAL A 434 19.85 -15.25 -5.47
N GLU A 435 19.50 -14.45 -6.46
CA GLU A 435 19.90 -14.64 -7.86
C GLU A 435 21.26 -14.03 -8.16
N GLY A 436 21.59 -12.93 -7.48
CA GLY A 436 22.85 -12.23 -7.69
C GLY A 436 23.09 -11.14 -6.65
N THR A 437 24.33 -10.67 -6.63
CA THR A 437 24.77 -9.54 -5.82
C THR A 437 25.50 -8.55 -6.70
N GLU A 438 25.22 -7.28 -6.53
CA GLU A 438 25.84 -6.18 -7.24
C GLU A 438 26.46 -5.22 -6.23
N THR A 439 27.76 -4.94 -6.37
CA THR A 439 28.44 -3.97 -5.52
C THR A 439 28.09 -2.56 -5.99
N MET A 440 27.40 -1.80 -5.16
CA MET A 440 27.04 -0.42 -5.48
C MET A 440 28.20 0.55 -5.22
N ASP A 441 28.81 0.42 -4.06
CA ASP A 441 29.96 1.21 -3.63
C ASP A 441 30.84 0.41 -2.65
N ALA A 442 31.83 1.05 -2.04
CA ALA A 442 32.75 0.40 -1.10
C ALA A 442 32.07 -0.15 0.18
N LYS A 443 30.85 0.31 0.49
CA LYS A 443 30.15 0.01 1.75
C LYS A 443 28.84 -0.73 1.54
N ARG A 444 28.21 -0.65 0.36
CA ARG A 444 26.85 -1.16 0.11
C ARG A 444 26.80 -2.12 -1.06
N VAL A 445 25.91 -3.08 -0.94
CA VAL A 445 25.67 -4.13 -1.94
C VAL A 445 24.16 -4.21 -2.19
N MET A 446 23.80 -4.38 -3.45
CA MET A 446 22.43 -4.71 -3.87
C MET A 446 22.31 -6.22 -4.06
N LEU A 447 21.30 -6.81 -3.42
CA LEU A 447 20.92 -8.22 -3.57
C LEU A 447 19.72 -8.31 -4.50
N HIS A 448 19.81 -9.10 -5.54
CA HIS A 448 18.69 -9.48 -6.39
C HIS A 448 18.11 -10.79 -5.88
N THR A 449 16.86 -10.80 -5.48
CA THR A 449 16.24 -11.93 -4.80
C THR A 449 14.87 -12.25 -5.37
N MET A 450 14.51 -13.53 -5.37
CA MET A 450 13.15 -14.01 -5.61
C MET A 450 12.54 -14.44 -4.27
N LEU A 451 11.39 -13.87 -3.90
CA LEU A 451 10.73 -14.09 -2.61
C LEU A 451 9.24 -14.41 -2.80
N PRO A 452 8.71 -15.44 -2.13
CA PRO A 452 7.27 -15.64 -2.09
C PRO A 452 6.58 -14.47 -1.36
N LEU A 453 5.56 -13.86 -1.99
CA LEU A 453 4.87 -12.70 -1.43
C LEU A 453 4.34 -12.97 -0.01
N ASN A 454 3.77 -14.16 0.22
CA ASN A 454 3.20 -14.52 1.52
C ASN A 454 4.24 -14.54 2.67
N GLU A 455 5.51 -14.76 2.37
CA GLU A 455 6.59 -14.83 3.38
C GLU A 455 7.09 -13.44 3.81
N ILE A 456 6.80 -12.40 3.04
CA ILE A 456 7.25 -11.04 3.36
C ILE A 456 6.15 -10.15 3.93
N LEU A 457 4.88 -10.62 3.91
CA LEU A 457 3.74 -9.85 4.39
C LEU A 457 3.83 -9.45 5.86
N ILE A 458 4.47 -10.26 6.69
CA ILE A 458 4.51 -10.02 8.12
C ILE A 458 5.97 -9.95 8.56
N ASP A 459 6.33 -8.90 9.31
CA ASP A 459 7.60 -8.67 10.00
C ASP A 459 8.89 -8.69 9.16
N PHE A 460 8.83 -8.95 7.84
CA PHE A 460 10.05 -9.03 7.02
C PHE A 460 10.79 -7.68 6.97
N HIS A 461 10.08 -6.58 6.76
CA HIS A 461 10.67 -5.24 6.73
C HIS A 461 11.31 -4.86 8.07
N ASP A 462 10.63 -5.15 9.18
CA ASP A 462 11.15 -4.86 10.52
C ASP A 462 12.38 -5.72 10.83
N THR A 463 12.34 -6.99 10.43
CA THR A 463 13.47 -7.89 10.56
C THR A 463 14.66 -7.42 9.73
N LEU A 464 14.41 -7.02 8.47
CA LEU A 464 15.43 -6.49 7.56
C LEU A 464 16.10 -5.23 8.14
N LYS A 465 15.30 -4.27 8.63
CA LYS A 465 15.78 -3.07 9.31
C LYS A 465 16.58 -3.41 10.58
N SER A 466 16.09 -4.35 11.38
CA SER A 466 16.76 -4.77 12.62
C SER A 466 18.17 -5.31 12.37
N VAL A 467 18.33 -6.26 11.43
CA VAL A 467 19.64 -6.90 11.17
C VAL A 467 20.63 -6.00 10.45
N SER A 468 20.14 -4.96 9.78
CA SER A 468 20.97 -3.97 9.09
C SER A 468 21.16 -2.69 9.89
N HIS A 469 20.79 -2.67 11.16
CA HIS A 469 20.86 -1.48 12.03
C HIS A 469 20.15 -0.26 11.43
N GLY A 470 19.02 -0.50 10.74
CA GLY A 470 18.20 0.53 10.11
C GLY A 470 18.63 0.94 8.70
N SER A 471 19.72 0.35 8.17
CA SER A 471 20.35 0.83 6.92
C SER A 471 19.92 0.06 5.67
N ALA A 472 19.22 -1.07 5.77
CA ALA A 472 18.75 -1.77 4.57
C ALA A 472 17.44 -1.22 4.07
N SER A 473 17.32 -1.11 2.75
CA SER A 473 16.08 -0.80 2.05
C SER A 473 15.72 -1.91 1.07
N MET A 474 14.43 -2.07 0.80
CA MET A 474 13.91 -3.04 -0.14
C MET A 474 12.87 -2.42 -1.04
N ASP A 475 12.94 -2.79 -2.30
CA ASP A 475 11.89 -2.59 -3.29
C ASP A 475 11.60 -3.91 -4.00
N TYR A 476 10.39 -4.09 -4.51
CA TYR A 476 9.99 -5.32 -5.17
C TYR A 476 8.98 -5.11 -6.29
N GLU A 477 8.97 -6.05 -7.23
CA GLU A 477 8.01 -6.11 -8.32
C GLU A 477 7.44 -7.53 -8.46
N PRO A 478 6.17 -7.69 -8.91
CA PRO A 478 5.60 -9.01 -9.17
C PRO A 478 6.40 -9.76 -10.25
N ALA A 479 6.76 -11.02 -9.97
CA ALA A 479 7.50 -11.89 -10.89
C ALA A 479 6.67 -13.10 -11.38
N GLY A 480 5.35 -13.04 -11.20
CA GLY A 480 4.43 -14.09 -11.60
C GLY A 480 4.15 -15.12 -10.51
N TYR A 481 3.91 -16.37 -10.90
CA TYR A 481 3.50 -17.45 -10.01
C TYR A 481 4.42 -18.65 -10.16
N GLN A 482 4.73 -19.31 -9.05
CA GLN A 482 5.54 -20.54 -9.00
C GLN A 482 4.79 -21.64 -8.26
N GLU A 483 4.85 -22.87 -8.78
CA GLU A 483 4.31 -24.04 -8.10
C GLU A 483 5.01 -24.28 -6.76
N SER A 484 4.20 -24.57 -5.73
CA SER A 484 4.70 -24.68 -4.35
C SER A 484 3.82 -25.62 -3.52
N ASP A 485 4.41 -26.27 -2.50
CA ASP A 485 3.69 -27.18 -1.60
C ASP A 485 2.95 -26.38 -0.49
N ILE A 486 1.92 -25.68 -0.91
CA ILE A 486 1.05 -24.89 -0.04
C ILE A 486 -0.06 -25.76 0.53
N VAL A 487 -0.30 -25.64 1.83
CA VAL A 487 -1.35 -26.38 2.53
C VAL A 487 -2.22 -25.43 3.35
N LYS A 488 -3.47 -25.79 3.51
CA LYS A 488 -4.38 -25.13 4.44
C LYS A 488 -4.06 -25.62 5.85
N MET A 489 -3.79 -24.71 6.76
CA MET A 489 -3.63 -24.96 8.19
C MET A 489 -4.84 -24.40 8.94
N ASP A 490 -5.54 -25.24 9.64
CA ASP A 490 -6.69 -24.92 10.48
C ASP A 490 -6.28 -24.86 11.96
N ILE A 491 -6.92 -23.95 12.70
CA ILE A 491 -6.80 -23.88 14.17
C ILE A 491 -8.08 -24.41 14.80
N LEU A 492 -7.90 -25.35 15.73
CA LEU A 492 -9.00 -25.94 16.48
C LEU A 492 -8.93 -25.50 17.93
N LEU A 493 -10.05 -25.02 18.46
CA LEU A 493 -10.26 -24.74 19.88
C LEU A 493 -11.25 -25.77 20.44
N ASN A 494 -10.81 -26.53 21.44
CA ASN A 494 -11.60 -27.61 22.03
C ASN A 494 -12.09 -28.66 21.02
N GLY A 495 -11.40 -28.82 19.88
CA GLY A 495 -11.75 -29.75 18.80
C GLY A 495 -12.66 -29.15 17.72
N GLU A 496 -13.11 -27.92 17.86
CA GLU A 496 -13.89 -27.18 16.86
C GLU A 496 -12.97 -26.27 16.05
N THR A 497 -13.09 -26.29 14.72
CA THR A 497 -12.31 -25.42 13.83
C THR A 497 -12.80 -23.99 13.95
N VAL A 498 -11.86 -23.06 14.04
CA VAL A 498 -12.14 -21.62 14.03
C VAL A 498 -11.73 -21.06 12.67
N ASP A 499 -12.69 -20.84 11.80
CA ASP A 499 -12.52 -20.44 10.40
C ASP A 499 -11.65 -19.18 10.25
N ALA A 500 -11.83 -18.22 11.14
CA ALA A 500 -11.11 -16.94 11.10
C ALA A 500 -9.59 -17.05 11.29
N PHE A 501 -9.09 -18.19 11.79
CA PHE A 501 -7.66 -18.49 11.93
C PHE A 501 -7.12 -19.43 10.85
N ALA A 502 -7.97 -19.87 9.91
CA ALA A 502 -7.51 -20.66 8.78
C ALA A 502 -6.51 -19.85 7.93
N THR A 503 -5.39 -20.45 7.58
CA THR A 503 -4.35 -19.79 6.80
C THR A 503 -3.69 -20.74 5.81
N MET A 504 -3.24 -20.19 4.68
CA MET A 504 -2.43 -20.91 3.71
C MET A 504 -0.96 -20.78 4.07
N VAL A 505 -0.26 -21.88 4.19
CA VAL A 505 1.17 -21.91 4.56
C VAL A 505 1.93 -22.95 3.75
N HIS A 506 3.21 -22.70 3.53
CA HIS A 506 4.06 -23.73 2.94
C HIS A 506 4.25 -24.88 3.95
N ARG A 507 4.19 -26.14 3.47
CA ARG A 507 4.23 -27.35 4.32
C ARG A 507 5.42 -27.35 5.28
N THR A 508 6.60 -26.93 4.83
CA THR A 508 7.81 -26.90 5.68
C THR A 508 7.72 -25.91 6.84
N LYS A 509 6.92 -24.83 6.69
CA LYS A 509 6.72 -23.79 7.71
C LYS A 509 5.50 -24.03 8.59
N ALA A 510 4.60 -24.92 8.17
CA ALA A 510 3.31 -25.12 8.81
C ALA A 510 3.43 -25.47 10.32
N ARG A 511 4.38 -26.35 10.68
CA ARG A 511 4.57 -26.73 12.08
C ARG A 511 5.04 -25.57 12.95
N THR A 512 6.04 -24.82 12.50
CA THR A 512 6.57 -23.65 13.22
C THR A 512 5.49 -22.60 13.41
N ARG A 513 4.79 -22.26 12.32
CA ARG A 513 3.66 -21.33 12.33
C ARG A 513 2.54 -21.80 13.26
N GLY A 514 2.20 -23.10 13.22
CA GLY A 514 1.19 -23.70 14.08
C GLY A 514 1.54 -23.61 15.56
N ILE A 515 2.80 -23.84 15.93
CA ILE A 515 3.27 -23.69 17.33
C ILE A 515 3.12 -22.23 17.79
N GLN A 516 3.56 -21.28 16.98
CA GLN A 516 3.47 -19.84 17.29
C GLN A 516 2.02 -19.41 17.49
N MET A 517 1.12 -19.77 16.58
CA MET A 517 -0.31 -19.44 16.67
C MET A 517 -0.96 -20.10 17.88
N CYS A 518 -0.70 -21.38 18.14
CA CYS A 518 -1.24 -22.09 19.31
C CYS A 518 -0.79 -21.44 20.63
N LYS A 519 0.49 -21.03 20.71
CA LYS A 519 1.03 -20.36 21.89
C LYS A 519 0.41 -18.98 22.08
N ALA A 520 0.35 -18.15 21.03
CA ALA A 520 -0.26 -16.82 21.09
C ALA A 520 -1.73 -16.88 21.56
N LEU A 521 -2.49 -17.84 21.03
CA LEU A 521 -3.88 -18.07 21.44
C LEU A 521 -3.97 -18.57 22.90
N ALA A 522 -3.12 -19.50 23.29
CA ALA A 522 -3.12 -20.04 24.65
C ALA A 522 -2.77 -18.99 25.72
N ASP A 523 -1.90 -18.04 25.36
CA ASP A 523 -1.51 -16.94 26.25
C ASP A 523 -2.59 -15.84 26.37
N THR A 524 -3.41 -15.68 25.32
CA THR A 524 -4.39 -14.58 25.23
C THR A 524 -5.81 -15.00 25.63
N ILE A 525 -6.21 -16.24 25.33
CA ILE A 525 -7.56 -16.70 25.67
C ILE A 525 -7.63 -16.97 27.18
N PRO A 526 -8.59 -16.35 27.89
CA PRO A 526 -8.69 -16.52 29.34
C PRO A 526 -9.00 -17.96 29.73
N PRO A 527 -8.47 -18.44 30.89
CA PRO A 527 -8.73 -19.78 31.38
C PRO A 527 -10.22 -20.01 31.65
N HIS A 528 -10.74 -21.14 31.18
CA HIS A 528 -12.10 -21.61 31.49
C HIS A 528 -12.12 -22.64 32.63
N GLN A 529 -13.32 -23.09 33.01
CA GLN A 529 -13.47 -24.12 34.05
C GLN A 529 -12.98 -25.51 33.62
N PHE A 530 -12.75 -25.71 32.31
CA PHE A 530 -12.22 -26.93 31.70
C PHE A 530 -10.97 -26.63 30.89
N LYS A 531 -10.19 -27.66 30.61
CA LYS A 531 -8.98 -27.57 29.81
C LYS A 531 -9.37 -27.39 28.35
N ILE A 532 -8.84 -26.33 27.69
CA ILE A 532 -9.06 -26.07 26.28
C ILE A 532 -7.78 -26.43 25.51
N PRO A 533 -7.80 -27.48 24.67
CA PRO A 533 -6.72 -27.72 23.75
C PRO A 533 -6.83 -26.72 22.58
N VAL A 534 -5.74 -26.03 22.28
CA VAL A 534 -5.52 -25.22 21.09
C VAL A 534 -4.65 -26.05 20.17
N GLN A 535 -5.10 -26.32 18.96
CA GLN A 535 -4.41 -27.24 18.06
C GLN A 535 -4.32 -26.64 16.66
N ALA A 536 -3.18 -26.81 16.01
CA ALA A 536 -3.03 -26.53 14.58
C ALA A 536 -3.05 -27.85 13.81
N ALA A 537 -3.79 -27.91 12.72
CA ALA A 537 -3.97 -29.13 11.93
C ALA A 537 -3.89 -28.87 10.43
N ILE A 538 -3.39 -29.84 9.68
CA ILE A 538 -3.47 -29.92 8.21
C ILE A 538 -4.41 -31.08 7.87
N GLY A 539 -5.61 -30.76 7.40
CA GLY A 539 -6.65 -31.75 7.24
C GLY A 539 -6.98 -32.46 8.58
N LYS A 540 -6.66 -33.74 8.71
CA LYS A 540 -6.90 -34.53 9.92
C LYS A 540 -5.68 -34.65 10.83
N GLU A 541 -4.51 -34.22 10.39
CA GLU A 541 -3.25 -34.34 11.11
C GLU A 541 -3.01 -33.13 12.02
N ILE A 542 -2.86 -33.36 13.30
CA ILE A 542 -2.51 -32.32 14.26
C ILE A 542 -0.99 -32.12 14.27
N ILE A 543 -0.53 -30.95 13.85
CA ILE A 543 0.90 -30.60 13.72
C ILE A 543 1.46 -29.84 14.91
N ALA A 544 0.60 -29.14 15.68
CA ALA A 544 0.98 -28.42 16.89
C ALA A 544 -0.16 -28.42 17.89
N ARG A 545 0.17 -28.30 19.17
CA ARG A 545 -0.80 -28.26 20.27
C ARG A 545 -0.26 -27.50 21.47
N GLU A 546 -1.10 -26.61 22.01
CA GLU A 546 -0.96 -25.98 23.32
C GLU A 546 -2.24 -26.17 24.13
N ASP A 547 -2.12 -26.16 25.44
CA ASP A 547 -3.26 -26.43 26.33
C ASP A 547 -3.47 -25.26 27.30
N ILE A 548 -4.62 -24.59 27.21
CA ILE A 548 -5.05 -23.59 28.17
C ILE A 548 -5.47 -24.30 29.46
N ARG A 549 -4.76 -24.02 30.54
CA ARG A 549 -5.01 -24.67 31.84
C ARG A 549 -6.35 -24.21 32.40
N PRO A 550 -7.15 -25.12 32.96
CA PRO A 550 -8.43 -24.75 33.56
C PRO A 550 -8.26 -23.95 34.83
N PHE A 551 -9.19 -23.04 35.07
CA PHE A 551 -9.30 -22.40 36.39
C PHE A 551 -9.54 -23.44 37.45
N ARG A 552 -8.66 -23.54 38.46
CA ARG A 552 -8.77 -24.49 39.56
C ARG A 552 -9.43 -23.83 40.75
N LYS A 553 -10.67 -24.21 41.05
CA LYS A 553 -11.28 -23.92 42.33
C LYS A 553 -10.83 -25.01 43.32
N ASP A 554 -10.20 -24.63 44.42
CA ASP A 554 -9.85 -25.58 45.47
C ASP A 554 -11.12 -26.06 46.20
N VAL A 555 -11.64 -27.19 45.73
CA VAL A 555 -12.87 -27.81 46.29
C VAL A 555 -12.57 -28.57 47.59
N LEU A 556 -11.29 -28.71 47.95
CA LEU A 556 -10.84 -29.39 49.14
C LEU A 556 -10.57 -28.44 50.33
N ALA A 557 -10.46 -27.13 50.09
CA ALA A 557 -10.13 -26.12 51.09
C ALA A 557 -11.06 -26.14 52.34
N LYS A 558 -12.31 -26.56 52.14
CA LYS A 558 -13.31 -26.66 53.25
C LYS A 558 -13.41 -28.05 53.90
N LEU A 559 -12.61 -29.02 53.46
CA LEU A 559 -12.62 -30.39 53.99
C LEU A 559 -11.54 -30.53 55.06
N TYR A 560 -11.93 -30.31 56.31
CA TYR A 560 -11.10 -30.57 57.51
C TYR A 560 -11.07 -32.07 57.81
N GLY A 561 -9.87 -32.63 58.03
CA GLY A 561 -9.67 -34.01 58.47
C GLY A 561 -9.26 -35.03 57.42
N GLY A 562 -8.72 -36.16 57.85
CA GLY A 562 -8.03 -37.15 57.01
C GLY A 562 -8.89 -38.10 56.19
N ASP A 563 -10.18 -37.79 55.93
CA ASP A 563 -11.04 -38.67 55.11
C ASP A 563 -10.66 -38.59 53.62
N VAL A 564 -9.75 -39.48 53.22
CA VAL A 564 -9.24 -39.62 51.87
C VAL A 564 -10.36 -39.99 50.87
N THR A 565 -11.32 -40.82 51.32
CA THR A 565 -12.42 -41.30 50.46
C THR A 565 -13.37 -40.17 50.09
N ARG A 566 -13.68 -39.27 51.04
CA ARG A 566 -14.52 -38.08 50.77
C ARG A 566 -13.83 -37.09 49.85
N LYS A 567 -12.51 -36.88 50.03
CA LYS A 567 -11.69 -36.04 49.16
C LYS A 567 -11.68 -36.59 47.74
N MET A 568 -11.49 -37.90 47.54
CA MET A 568 -11.53 -38.55 46.23
C MET A 568 -12.89 -38.42 45.56
N LYS A 569 -14.01 -38.65 46.27
CA LYS A 569 -15.37 -38.47 45.71
C LYS A 569 -15.65 -37.04 45.24
N VAL A 570 -15.20 -36.05 45.99
CA VAL A 570 -15.37 -34.64 45.60
C VAL A 570 -14.54 -34.30 44.37
N LEU A 571 -13.30 -34.79 44.28
CA LEU A 571 -12.45 -34.63 43.09
C LEU A 571 -13.04 -35.34 41.87
N GLU A 572 -13.59 -36.54 42.03
CA GLU A 572 -14.22 -37.28 40.96
C GLU A 572 -15.51 -36.60 40.44
N LYS A 573 -16.32 -36.05 41.37
CA LYS A 573 -17.49 -35.24 41.03
C LYS A 573 -17.10 -33.98 40.26
N GLN A 574 -16.00 -33.31 40.66
CA GLN A 574 -15.45 -32.17 39.95
C GLN A 574 -14.97 -32.58 38.56
N LYS A 575 -14.27 -33.71 38.40
CA LYS A 575 -13.80 -34.25 37.14
C LYS A 575 -14.97 -34.55 36.16
N ARG A 576 -16.04 -35.20 36.65
CA ARG A 576 -17.25 -35.48 35.88
C ARG A 576 -17.99 -34.20 35.49
N GLY A 577 -18.09 -33.23 36.40
CA GLY A 577 -18.68 -31.91 36.09
C GLY A 577 -17.92 -31.15 35.01
N LYS A 578 -16.57 -31.15 35.09
CA LYS A 578 -15.72 -30.55 34.06
C LYS A 578 -15.81 -31.27 32.69
N ALA A 579 -15.94 -32.59 32.67
CA ALA A 579 -16.15 -33.35 31.45
C ALA A 579 -17.46 -32.97 30.75
N ARG A 580 -18.57 -32.85 31.49
CA ARG A 580 -19.85 -32.38 30.95
C ARG A 580 -19.78 -30.95 30.44
N MET A 581 -19.13 -30.04 31.20
CA MET A 581 -18.96 -28.65 30.75
C MET A 581 -18.13 -28.55 29.49
N LYS A 582 -17.19 -29.45 29.24
CA LYS A 582 -16.39 -29.52 28.02
C LYS A 582 -17.22 -29.93 26.80
N GLU A 583 -18.24 -30.80 26.98
CA GLU A 583 -19.12 -31.24 25.88
C GLU A 583 -20.08 -30.14 25.39
N PHE A 584 -20.44 -29.19 26.27
CA PHE A 584 -21.42 -28.13 25.96
C PHE A 584 -20.81 -26.71 25.94
N GLY A 585 -19.52 -26.57 26.24
CA GLY A 585 -18.89 -25.26 26.38
C GLY A 585 -18.34 -24.75 25.06
N HIS A 586 -19.00 -23.77 24.44
CA HIS A 586 -18.41 -22.97 23.40
C HIS A 586 -17.30 -22.09 23.98
N VAL A 587 -16.15 -22.05 23.32
CA VAL A 587 -15.03 -21.18 23.67
C VAL A 587 -15.23 -19.88 22.92
N ASN A 588 -15.56 -18.83 23.65
CA ASN A 588 -15.65 -17.50 23.07
C ASN A 588 -14.23 -16.96 22.87
N VAL A 589 -13.89 -16.60 21.64
CA VAL A 589 -12.57 -16.07 21.28
C VAL A 589 -12.60 -14.55 21.44
N PRO A 590 -11.84 -13.98 22.40
CA PRO A 590 -11.82 -12.55 22.57
C PRO A 590 -11.08 -11.88 21.41
N GLN A 591 -11.42 -10.61 21.12
CA GLN A 591 -10.77 -9.81 20.08
C GLN A 591 -9.24 -9.75 20.25
N SER A 592 -8.77 -9.65 21.49
CA SER A 592 -7.35 -9.67 21.82
C SER A 592 -6.62 -10.90 21.28
N ALA A 593 -7.32 -12.05 21.09
CA ALA A 593 -6.74 -13.25 20.51
C ALA A 593 -6.47 -13.11 19.00
N PHE A 594 -7.32 -12.39 18.25
CA PHE A 594 -7.08 -12.09 16.84
C PHE A 594 -5.88 -11.16 16.69
N ILE A 595 -5.82 -10.11 17.52
CA ILE A 595 -4.68 -9.18 17.54
C ILE A 595 -3.39 -9.91 17.97
N ALA A 596 -3.46 -10.83 18.92
CA ALA A 596 -2.31 -11.59 19.39
C ALA A 596 -1.77 -12.55 18.34
N VAL A 597 -2.63 -13.19 17.55
CA VAL A 597 -2.21 -14.02 16.40
C VAL A 597 -1.49 -13.18 15.37
N LEU A 598 -2.00 -11.99 15.06
CA LEU A 598 -1.33 -11.04 14.15
C LEU A 598 0.02 -10.55 14.71
N LYS A 599 0.07 -10.20 16.01
CA LYS A 599 1.28 -9.72 16.69
C LYS A 599 2.23 -10.85 17.13
N GLY A 600 1.75 -12.04 17.41
CA GLY A 600 2.55 -13.21 17.75
C GLY A 600 3.43 -13.69 16.62
N THR A 601 3.13 -13.25 15.39
CA THR A 601 4.01 -13.36 14.23
C THR A 601 5.08 -12.25 14.18
N ILE A 602 4.98 -11.22 15.03
CA ILE A 602 5.88 -10.04 15.07
C ILE A 602 6.95 -10.17 16.19
N LYS A 603 6.81 -11.12 17.13
CA LYS A 603 7.78 -11.30 18.21
C LYS A 603 8.54 -12.62 18.06
N GLU A 604 9.55 -12.63 17.20
CA GLU A 604 10.80 -13.33 17.47
C GLU A 604 11.93 -12.30 17.36
N SER A 605 12.39 -11.90 18.55
CA SER A 605 13.61 -11.13 18.76
C SER A 605 14.86 -11.91 18.39
#